data_b58343b134f50917a45e41c54c61b9db
#
_entry.id   b58343b134f50917a45e41c54c61b9db
#
_cell.length_a   1.000
_cell.length_b   1.000
_cell.length_c   1.000
_cell.angle_alpha   90.00
_cell.angle_beta   90.00
_cell.angle_gamma   90.00
#
_symmetry.space_group_name_H-M   'P 1'
#
loop_
_entity.id
_entity.type
_entity.pdbx_description
1 polymer ?
#
loop_
_entity_poly.entity_id
_entity_poly.type
_entity_poly.pdbx_seq_one_letter_code
_entity_poly.pdbx_strand_id
1 'polypeptide(L)'
;MTLNEEIARRRTFAVIAHPDAGKTTLTEKLLLFGGAIHIAGAVKSNKIKKGATSDFMEIERQRGISVATSVMGFEYKDVKINILDTPGHEDFAEDTYRTLTAVDSVIIVIDGAKGVETQTRRLMDVCRMRKTPVIVFINKLDRPSKDPFDLLDEVESELKIKVRPLAFPISSGDTFKGVYNIYEKNLSLFTSDERQTADAETVEISDLASKEIEQYIGESFATQLRENVDLVEGVYEPFRREDYLAGELAPVFFGSAVNNFGVRELLECFIRIAPSPRNATTATRMVEPSENKLTGFIFKIHANMDPNHRDRIAFMKICSGKFERNKNYLHVRSGKQLKFSSPTAFMAEKKSVIDEAYPGDIVGLHDTGTFMIGDTFTEGEKLKFTGIPSFSPEHFRYIENADPMKFKQLAKGIDQLMDEGVAQLFTSSLNGRKIIGTVGALQFEVIQYRLEHEYGAKCRWEPISIHKACWIESDNEAQLADFKRRKHTNMAVDKHGRDVFLADTSYALAIAQENFKDINFKFTSEV
;
A
#
# COMPACT_ATOMS: atom_id res chain seq x y z
N MET A 1 -18.71 -3.30 23.81
CA MET A 1 -17.36 -3.90 23.77
C MET A 1 -16.39 -2.98 24.47
N THR A 2 -15.41 -3.53 25.17
CA THR A 2 -14.30 -2.76 25.74
C THR A 2 -13.32 -2.32 24.66
N LEU A 3 -12.44 -1.35 24.94
CA LEU A 3 -11.39 -0.91 23.99
C LEU A 3 -10.52 -2.10 23.53
N ASN A 4 -10.14 -2.98 24.46
CA ASN A 4 -9.31 -4.15 24.15
C ASN A 4 -10.02 -5.18 23.25
N GLU A 5 -11.31 -5.40 23.44
CA GLU A 5 -12.11 -6.26 22.54
C GLU A 5 -12.20 -5.65 21.14
N GLU A 6 -12.40 -4.33 21.04
CA GLU A 6 -12.42 -3.64 19.76
C GLU A 6 -11.06 -3.69 19.04
N ILE A 7 -9.93 -3.57 19.75
CA ILE A 7 -8.58 -3.73 19.21
C ILE A 7 -8.38 -5.17 18.73
N ALA A 8 -8.75 -6.17 19.53
CA ALA A 8 -8.51 -7.58 19.21
C ALA A 8 -9.21 -8.04 17.92
N ARG A 9 -10.39 -7.47 17.61
CA ARG A 9 -11.16 -7.83 16.41
C ARG A 9 -10.74 -7.11 15.13
N ARG A 10 -9.74 -6.21 15.15
CA ARG A 10 -9.32 -5.45 13.97
C ARG A 10 -8.10 -6.03 13.29
N ARG A 11 -8.13 -6.03 11.96
CA ARG A 11 -7.01 -6.38 11.09
C ARG A 11 -6.90 -5.34 9.98
N THR A 12 -5.71 -4.76 9.84
CA THR A 12 -5.44 -3.76 8.81
C THR A 12 -4.23 -4.17 8.00
N PHE A 13 -4.41 -4.39 6.71
CA PHE A 13 -3.35 -4.86 5.84
C PHE A 13 -3.36 -4.20 4.48
N ALA A 14 -2.19 -4.17 3.85
CA ALA A 14 -2.04 -3.79 2.45
C ALA A 14 -1.89 -5.03 1.57
N VAL A 15 -2.39 -4.93 0.35
CA VAL A 15 -2.08 -5.89 -0.72
C VAL A 15 -1.08 -5.24 -1.66
N ILE A 16 0.09 -5.87 -1.81
CA ILE A 16 1.17 -5.39 -2.67
C ILE A 16 1.56 -6.44 -3.70
N ALA A 17 1.99 -6.00 -4.87
CA ALA A 17 2.39 -6.89 -5.95
C ALA A 17 3.19 -6.13 -7.03
N HIS A 18 3.90 -6.88 -7.86
CA HIS A 18 4.29 -6.41 -9.18
C HIS A 18 3.05 -6.19 -10.07
N PRO A 19 3.08 -5.27 -11.05
CA PRO A 19 1.97 -5.09 -12.00
C PRO A 19 1.53 -6.42 -12.64
N ASP A 20 0.23 -6.58 -12.84
CA ASP A 20 -0.39 -7.76 -13.44
C ASP A 20 -0.28 -9.08 -12.64
N ALA A 21 0.28 -9.11 -11.43
CA ALA A 21 0.32 -10.33 -10.61
C ALA A 21 -1.09 -10.78 -10.10
N GLY A 22 -2.09 -9.91 -10.23
CA GLY A 22 -3.48 -10.21 -9.85
C GLY A 22 -3.91 -9.63 -8.51
N LYS A 23 -3.22 -8.58 -8.04
CA LYS A 23 -3.49 -7.87 -6.79
C LYS A 23 -4.96 -7.42 -6.69
N THR A 24 -5.42 -6.60 -7.63
CA THR A 24 -6.80 -6.08 -7.65
C THR A 24 -7.84 -7.21 -7.70
N THR A 25 -7.55 -8.28 -8.46
CA THR A 25 -8.41 -9.46 -8.50
C THR A 25 -8.51 -10.13 -7.13
N LEU A 26 -7.39 -10.30 -6.42
CA LEU A 26 -7.38 -10.87 -5.07
C LEU A 26 -8.16 -9.97 -4.10
N THR A 27 -7.96 -8.66 -4.14
CA THR A 27 -8.69 -7.70 -3.30
C THR A 27 -10.20 -7.78 -3.52
N GLU A 28 -10.66 -7.80 -4.78
CA GLU A 28 -12.08 -7.94 -5.12
C GLU A 28 -12.67 -9.27 -4.62
N LYS A 29 -11.89 -10.35 -4.67
CA LYS A 29 -12.33 -11.66 -4.17
C LYS A 29 -12.39 -11.70 -2.64
N LEU A 30 -11.45 -11.08 -1.93
CA LEU A 30 -11.52 -10.94 -0.48
C LEU A 30 -12.78 -10.16 -0.05
N LEU A 31 -13.13 -9.09 -0.77
CA LEU A 31 -14.36 -8.33 -0.54
C LEU A 31 -15.61 -9.17 -0.84
N LEU A 32 -15.58 -9.99 -1.88
CA LEU A 32 -16.68 -10.89 -2.23
C LEU A 32 -16.92 -11.94 -1.15
N PHE A 33 -15.86 -12.63 -0.70
CA PHE A 33 -15.95 -13.61 0.37
C PHE A 33 -16.33 -12.99 1.72
N GLY A 34 -15.94 -11.75 1.95
CA GLY A 34 -16.40 -10.96 3.10
C GLY A 34 -17.85 -10.47 3.01
N GLY A 35 -18.55 -10.75 1.90
CA GLY A 35 -19.92 -10.29 1.69
C GLY A 35 -20.06 -8.78 1.48
N ALA A 36 -18.94 -8.07 1.28
CA ALA A 36 -18.92 -6.63 1.12
C ALA A 36 -19.37 -6.17 -0.28
N ILE A 37 -19.19 -7.02 -1.27
CA ILE A 37 -19.66 -6.84 -2.66
C ILE A 37 -20.38 -8.10 -3.14
N HIS A 38 -21.32 -7.94 -4.05
CA HIS A 38 -22.09 -9.08 -4.59
C HIS A 38 -21.49 -9.67 -5.87
N ILE A 39 -20.69 -8.89 -6.59
CA ILE A 39 -20.03 -9.30 -7.84
C ILE A 39 -18.64 -8.68 -7.86
N ALA A 40 -17.61 -9.51 -8.01
CA ALA A 40 -16.24 -8.99 -8.16
C ALA A 40 -16.04 -8.36 -9.55
N GLY A 41 -15.38 -7.21 -9.59
CA GLY A 41 -14.91 -6.56 -10.82
C GLY A 41 -13.61 -7.17 -11.36
N ALA A 42 -13.23 -6.82 -12.60
CA ALA A 42 -11.96 -7.22 -13.18
C ALA A 42 -11.35 -6.09 -14.02
N VAL A 43 -10.04 -5.92 -13.90
CA VAL A 43 -9.30 -4.83 -14.56
C VAL A 43 -9.21 -5.02 -16.09
N LYS A 44 -9.18 -6.23 -16.59
CA LYS A 44 -8.92 -6.54 -18.02
C LYS A 44 -9.85 -7.60 -18.64
N SER A 45 -11.09 -7.71 -18.21
CA SER A 45 -12.01 -8.66 -18.82
C SER A 45 -13.03 -7.99 -19.75
N ASN A 46 -12.93 -8.23 -21.05
CA ASN A 46 -13.96 -7.83 -22.02
C ASN A 46 -15.34 -8.48 -21.77
N LYS A 47 -15.44 -9.40 -20.82
CA LYS A 47 -16.67 -10.13 -20.45
C LYS A 47 -17.37 -9.53 -19.22
N ILE A 48 -16.68 -8.73 -18.40
CA ILE A 48 -17.25 -8.14 -17.18
C ILE A 48 -17.46 -6.64 -17.41
N LYS A 49 -18.70 -6.19 -17.39
CA LYS A 49 -19.09 -4.78 -17.61
C LYS A 49 -18.82 -3.86 -16.41
N LYS A 50 -18.45 -4.42 -15.23
CA LYS A 50 -18.21 -3.66 -14.00
C LYS A 50 -16.70 -3.54 -13.77
N GLY A 51 -16.18 -2.31 -13.65
CA GLY A 51 -14.79 -2.05 -13.24
C GLY A 51 -14.54 -2.50 -11.80
N ALA A 52 -13.27 -2.62 -11.40
CA ALA A 52 -12.89 -2.97 -10.04
C ALA A 52 -13.37 -1.91 -9.04
N THR A 53 -13.79 -2.34 -7.86
CA THR A 53 -14.24 -1.44 -6.78
C THR A 53 -13.09 -0.57 -6.26
N SER A 54 -11.87 -1.07 -6.35
CA SER A 54 -10.65 -0.36 -5.97
C SER A 54 -10.26 0.77 -6.94
N ASP A 55 -10.65 0.68 -8.23
CA ASP A 55 -10.30 1.66 -9.26
C ASP A 55 -11.40 2.74 -9.37
N PHE A 56 -11.30 3.77 -8.54
CA PHE A 56 -12.33 4.81 -8.44
C PHE A 56 -12.08 6.02 -9.36
N MET A 57 -10.83 6.22 -9.84
CA MET A 57 -10.51 7.29 -10.77
C MET A 57 -10.82 6.91 -12.22
N GLU A 58 -11.29 7.87 -13.03
CA GLU A 58 -11.54 7.64 -14.44
C GLU A 58 -10.28 7.26 -15.22
N ILE A 59 -9.14 7.84 -14.89
CA ILE A 59 -7.85 7.51 -15.51
C ILE A 59 -7.40 6.08 -15.20
N GLU A 60 -7.70 5.56 -14.01
CA GLU A 60 -7.43 4.17 -13.62
C GLU A 60 -8.24 3.20 -14.50
N ARG A 61 -9.53 3.49 -14.68
CA ARG A 61 -10.43 2.69 -15.52
C ARG A 61 -10.04 2.71 -16.98
N GLN A 62 -9.66 3.89 -17.51
CA GLN A 62 -9.24 4.03 -18.91
C GLN A 62 -7.94 3.30 -19.21
N ARG A 63 -6.99 3.31 -18.28
CA ARG A 63 -5.67 2.70 -18.46
C ARG A 63 -5.59 1.27 -17.93
N GLY A 64 -6.53 0.85 -17.09
CA GLY A 64 -6.54 -0.46 -16.45
C GLY A 64 -5.37 -0.67 -15.47
N ILE A 65 -4.92 0.40 -14.81
CA ILE A 65 -3.88 0.38 -13.78
C ILE A 65 -4.33 1.22 -12.59
N SER A 66 -4.10 0.74 -11.37
CA SER A 66 -4.34 1.51 -10.16
C SER A 66 -3.24 2.57 -9.99
N VAL A 67 -3.64 3.81 -9.76
CA VAL A 67 -2.75 4.99 -9.63
C VAL A 67 -2.61 5.40 -8.17
N ALA A 68 -3.65 5.19 -7.37
CA ALA A 68 -3.68 5.55 -5.96
C ALA A 68 -4.18 4.38 -5.10
N THR A 69 -3.71 4.35 -3.84
CA THR A 69 -4.22 3.38 -2.86
C THR A 69 -5.70 3.61 -2.59
N SER A 70 -6.50 2.57 -2.64
CA SER A 70 -7.88 2.58 -2.17
C SER A 70 -8.00 1.95 -0.78
N VAL A 71 -8.86 2.52 0.05
CA VAL A 71 -9.15 2.04 1.41
C VAL A 71 -10.54 1.43 1.41
N MET A 72 -10.64 0.18 1.82
CA MET A 72 -11.91 -0.55 1.87
C MET A 72 -12.00 -1.35 3.17
N GLY A 73 -13.20 -1.47 3.73
CA GLY A 73 -13.43 -2.24 4.94
C GLY A 73 -14.60 -3.20 4.79
N PHE A 74 -14.59 -4.26 5.57
CA PHE A 74 -15.69 -5.21 5.72
C PHE A 74 -15.58 -5.96 7.06
N GLU A 75 -16.63 -6.65 7.44
CA GLU A 75 -16.64 -7.55 8.59
C GLU A 75 -16.75 -9.00 8.13
N TYR A 76 -15.94 -9.88 8.71
CA TYR A 76 -15.95 -11.30 8.43
C TYR A 76 -15.70 -12.09 9.72
N LYS A 77 -16.63 -12.99 10.08
CA LYS A 77 -16.56 -13.81 11.32
C LYS A 77 -16.18 -12.96 12.56
N ASP A 78 -16.90 -11.86 12.80
CA ASP A 78 -16.69 -10.91 13.90
C ASP A 78 -15.35 -10.15 13.88
N VAL A 79 -14.55 -10.31 12.86
CA VAL A 79 -13.32 -9.55 12.62
C VAL A 79 -13.59 -8.39 11.66
N LYS A 80 -13.22 -7.19 12.08
CA LYS A 80 -13.27 -6.00 11.22
C LYS A 80 -11.97 -5.87 10.46
N ILE A 81 -12.07 -5.91 9.14
CA ILE A 81 -10.95 -5.94 8.22
C ILE A 81 -10.87 -4.62 7.46
N ASN A 82 -9.70 -4.00 7.44
CA ASN A 82 -9.38 -2.86 6.60
C ASN A 82 -8.32 -3.27 5.58
N ILE A 83 -8.68 -3.20 4.29
CA ILE A 83 -7.78 -3.47 3.16
C ILE A 83 -7.33 -2.15 2.55
N LEU A 84 -6.03 -2.04 2.31
CA LEU A 84 -5.42 -0.98 1.54
C LEU A 84 -4.88 -1.59 0.24
N ASP A 85 -5.61 -1.39 -0.86
CA ASP A 85 -5.20 -1.86 -2.18
C ASP A 85 -4.27 -0.83 -2.81
N THR A 86 -2.98 -1.16 -2.92
CA THR A 86 -1.93 -0.23 -3.33
C THR A 86 -1.72 -0.24 -4.85
N PRO A 87 -1.18 0.83 -5.46
CA PRO A 87 -0.73 0.76 -6.84
C PRO A 87 0.34 -0.32 -7.04
N GLY A 88 0.24 -1.09 -8.14
CA GLY A 88 1.27 -2.09 -8.48
C GLY A 88 2.43 -1.51 -9.28
N HIS A 89 2.22 -0.39 -9.99
CA HIS A 89 3.21 0.21 -10.89
C HIS A 89 4.28 0.98 -10.11
N GLU A 90 5.56 0.83 -10.51
CA GLU A 90 6.69 1.47 -9.82
C GLU A 90 6.62 3.00 -9.79
N ASP A 91 6.01 3.62 -10.79
CA ASP A 91 5.81 5.07 -10.85
C ASP A 91 5.00 5.61 -9.66
N PHE A 92 4.19 4.78 -9.01
CA PHE A 92 3.36 5.13 -7.85
C PHE A 92 3.86 4.50 -6.55
N ALA A 93 5.09 4.03 -6.51
CA ALA A 93 5.67 3.33 -5.36
C ALA A 93 5.66 4.18 -4.08
N GLU A 94 5.78 5.51 -4.18
CA GLU A 94 5.76 6.40 -3.01
C GLU A 94 4.42 6.36 -2.26
N ASP A 95 3.28 6.28 -2.96
CA ASP A 95 1.97 6.10 -2.34
C ASP A 95 1.88 4.74 -1.62
N THR A 96 2.46 3.69 -2.24
CA THR A 96 2.56 2.37 -1.61
C THR A 96 3.41 2.42 -0.34
N TYR A 97 4.57 3.06 -0.37
CA TYR A 97 5.44 3.16 0.81
C TYR A 97 4.79 3.89 1.97
N ARG A 98 4.07 4.99 1.70
CA ARG A 98 3.28 5.70 2.73
C ARG A 98 2.16 4.84 3.28
N THR A 99 1.46 4.12 2.41
CA THR A 99 0.39 3.20 2.80
C THR A 99 0.90 2.10 3.72
N LEU A 100 2.11 1.57 3.48
CA LEU A 100 2.74 0.56 4.34
C LEU A 100 3.02 1.09 5.76
N THR A 101 3.01 2.41 6.00
CA THR A 101 3.12 2.95 7.35
C THR A 101 1.83 2.83 8.16
N ALA A 102 0.69 2.72 7.49
CA ALA A 102 -0.63 2.67 8.12
C ALA A 102 -1.16 1.25 8.34
N VAL A 103 -0.43 0.20 7.91
CA VAL A 103 -0.88 -1.18 8.03
C VAL A 103 -0.12 -1.96 9.09
N ASP A 104 -0.77 -3.01 9.58
CA ASP A 104 -0.21 -3.89 10.61
C ASP A 104 0.37 -5.18 10.03
N SER A 105 -0.01 -5.54 8.79
CA SER A 105 0.53 -6.67 8.02
C SER A 105 0.39 -6.43 6.52
N VAL A 106 0.97 -7.31 5.71
CA VAL A 106 1.00 -7.19 4.25
C VAL A 106 0.72 -8.55 3.62
N ILE A 107 -0.04 -8.57 2.52
CA ILE A 107 -0.15 -9.71 1.62
C ILE A 107 0.61 -9.37 0.34
N ILE A 108 1.62 -10.18 0.00
CA ILE A 108 2.36 -10.09 -1.25
C ILE A 108 1.76 -11.06 -2.25
N VAL A 109 1.37 -10.56 -3.42
CA VAL A 109 0.86 -11.40 -4.51
C VAL A 109 1.95 -11.62 -5.54
N ILE A 110 2.23 -12.88 -5.84
CA ILE A 110 3.25 -13.32 -6.81
C ILE A 110 2.56 -14.09 -7.94
N ASP A 111 2.94 -13.81 -9.19
CA ASP A 111 2.50 -14.57 -10.34
C ASP A 111 3.26 -15.91 -10.41
N GLY A 112 2.56 -17.05 -10.34
CA GLY A 112 3.17 -18.38 -10.33
C GLY A 112 3.98 -18.72 -11.57
N ALA A 113 3.70 -18.09 -12.71
CA ALA A 113 4.49 -18.28 -13.92
C ALA A 113 5.76 -17.43 -13.95
N LYS A 114 5.72 -16.23 -13.35
CA LYS A 114 6.83 -15.26 -13.39
C LYS A 114 7.76 -15.39 -12.18
N GLY A 115 7.22 -15.68 -11.00
CA GLY A 115 7.95 -15.70 -9.72
C GLY A 115 8.15 -14.30 -9.15
N VAL A 116 9.27 -14.08 -8.44
CA VAL A 116 9.58 -12.83 -7.76
C VAL A 116 10.10 -11.79 -8.75
N GLU A 117 9.35 -10.70 -8.94
CA GLU A 117 9.68 -9.61 -9.86
C GLU A 117 10.27 -8.40 -9.10
N THR A 118 10.90 -7.48 -9.84
CA THR A 118 11.69 -6.35 -9.28
C THR A 118 10.90 -5.50 -8.28
N GLN A 119 9.65 -5.18 -8.57
CA GLN A 119 8.85 -4.34 -7.68
C GLN A 119 8.53 -5.07 -6.36
N THR A 120 8.32 -6.38 -6.42
CA THR A 120 8.09 -7.22 -5.23
C THR A 120 9.28 -7.16 -4.27
N ARG A 121 10.52 -7.20 -4.80
CA ARG A 121 11.76 -7.09 -3.98
C ARG A 121 11.82 -5.73 -3.26
N ARG A 122 11.61 -4.63 -4.01
CA ARG A 122 11.63 -3.26 -3.45
C ARG A 122 10.60 -3.07 -2.32
N LEU A 123 9.38 -3.58 -2.53
CA LEU A 123 8.32 -3.50 -1.53
C LEU A 123 8.62 -4.36 -0.29
N MET A 124 9.22 -5.53 -0.49
CA MET A 124 9.66 -6.37 0.62
C MET A 124 10.77 -5.71 1.44
N ASP A 125 11.69 -4.97 0.83
CA ASP A 125 12.72 -4.22 1.56
C ASP A 125 12.10 -3.23 2.55
N VAL A 126 11.02 -2.55 2.16
CA VAL A 126 10.28 -1.64 3.05
C VAL A 126 9.59 -2.41 4.18
N CYS A 127 8.95 -3.54 3.88
CA CYS A 127 8.33 -4.40 4.89
C CYS A 127 9.37 -4.88 5.92
N ARG A 128 10.57 -5.28 5.45
CA ARG A 128 11.67 -5.75 6.30
C ARG A 128 12.21 -4.64 7.21
N MET A 129 12.45 -3.44 6.70
CA MET A 129 12.89 -2.30 7.51
C MET A 129 11.92 -1.99 8.65
N ARG A 130 10.64 -2.22 8.45
CA ARG A 130 9.58 -1.97 9.43
C ARG A 130 9.22 -3.21 10.26
N LYS A 131 9.85 -4.36 9.99
CA LYS A 131 9.47 -5.67 10.57
C LYS A 131 7.96 -5.92 10.44
N THR A 132 7.40 -5.59 9.28
CA THR A 132 5.97 -5.81 9.01
C THR A 132 5.74 -7.28 8.67
N PRO A 133 4.83 -7.98 9.37
CA PRO A 133 4.47 -9.35 9.04
C PRO A 133 3.96 -9.47 7.60
N VAL A 134 4.45 -10.47 6.87
CA VAL A 134 4.16 -10.68 5.45
C VAL A 134 3.58 -12.07 5.25
N ILE A 135 2.48 -12.15 4.48
CA ILE A 135 1.95 -13.39 3.92
C ILE A 135 2.17 -13.35 2.41
N VAL A 136 2.57 -14.47 1.83
CA VAL A 136 2.75 -14.59 0.38
C VAL A 136 1.60 -15.39 -0.22
N PHE A 137 1.00 -14.86 -1.29
CA PHE A 137 0.00 -15.55 -2.09
C PHE A 137 0.53 -15.75 -3.52
N ILE A 138 0.85 -17.00 -3.86
CA ILE A 138 1.27 -17.40 -5.21
C ILE A 138 0.02 -17.65 -6.05
N ASN A 139 -0.21 -16.75 -7.01
CA ASN A 139 -1.45 -16.62 -7.77
C ASN A 139 -1.32 -17.18 -9.19
N LYS A 140 -2.45 -17.41 -9.84
CA LYS A 140 -2.60 -17.82 -11.24
C LYS A 140 -2.20 -19.26 -11.53
N LEU A 141 -2.38 -20.16 -10.59
CA LEU A 141 -2.10 -21.58 -10.79
C LEU A 141 -3.06 -22.28 -11.77
N ASP A 142 -4.12 -21.61 -12.19
CA ASP A 142 -4.97 -21.99 -13.32
C ASP A 142 -4.25 -21.93 -14.67
N ARG A 143 -3.01 -21.46 -14.70
CA ARG A 143 -2.12 -21.38 -15.86
C ARG A 143 -0.84 -22.17 -15.59
N PRO A 144 -0.11 -22.57 -16.65
CA PRO A 144 1.22 -23.14 -16.47
C PRO A 144 2.09 -22.26 -15.58
N SER A 145 2.58 -22.81 -14.49
CA SER A 145 3.41 -22.13 -13.49
C SER A 145 4.77 -22.82 -13.35
N LYS A 146 5.71 -22.15 -12.68
CA LYS A 146 6.93 -22.77 -12.18
C LYS A 146 6.59 -23.86 -11.17
N ASP A 147 7.53 -24.76 -10.90
CA ASP A 147 7.39 -25.73 -9.82
C ASP A 147 7.14 -25.03 -8.47
N PRO A 148 6.22 -25.53 -7.63
CA PRO A 148 5.94 -24.91 -6.33
C PRO A 148 7.16 -24.78 -5.41
N PHE A 149 8.07 -25.76 -5.40
CA PHE A 149 9.28 -25.71 -4.58
C PHE A 149 10.29 -24.70 -5.13
N ASP A 150 10.45 -24.62 -6.46
CA ASP A 150 11.28 -23.57 -7.09
C ASP A 150 10.77 -22.18 -6.74
N LEU A 151 9.43 -21.99 -6.70
CA LEU A 151 8.82 -20.73 -6.30
C LEU A 151 9.08 -20.40 -4.82
N LEU A 152 9.02 -21.40 -3.94
CA LEU A 152 9.32 -21.21 -2.51
C LEU A 152 10.79 -20.82 -2.29
N ASP A 153 11.72 -21.50 -2.97
CA ASP A 153 13.15 -21.20 -2.93
C ASP A 153 13.45 -19.79 -3.49
N GLU A 154 12.77 -19.41 -4.58
CA GLU A 154 12.87 -18.07 -5.16
C GLU A 154 12.35 -17.00 -4.19
N VAL A 155 11.21 -17.23 -3.54
CA VAL A 155 10.66 -16.32 -2.52
C VAL A 155 11.64 -16.18 -1.35
N GLU A 156 12.19 -17.27 -0.84
CA GLU A 156 13.10 -17.25 0.30
C GLU A 156 14.41 -16.53 -0.02
N SER A 157 15.02 -16.85 -1.17
CA SER A 157 16.31 -16.27 -1.59
C SER A 157 16.19 -14.80 -2.00
N GLU A 158 15.18 -14.45 -2.80
CA GLU A 158 15.00 -13.12 -3.39
C GLU A 158 14.39 -12.12 -2.38
N LEU A 159 13.44 -12.57 -1.56
CA LEU A 159 12.81 -11.72 -0.55
C LEU A 159 13.54 -11.79 0.80
N LYS A 160 14.54 -12.67 0.95
CA LYS A 160 15.38 -12.82 2.16
C LYS A 160 14.53 -12.99 3.43
N ILE A 161 13.54 -13.86 3.39
CA ILE A 161 12.66 -14.22 4.49
C ILE A 161 12.42 -15.72 4.47
N LYS A 162 12.42 -16.35 5.63
CA LYS A 162 12.04 -17.77 5.73
C LYS A 162 10.60 -17.95 5.27
N VAL A 163 10.30 -19.05 4.60
CA VAL A 163 8.94 -19.37 4.16
C VAL A 163 8.40 -20.62 4.84
N ARG A 164 7.08 -20.67 5.01
CA ARG A 164 6.37 -21.89 5.41
C ARG A 164 5.09 -22.00 4.59
N PRO A 165 5.00 -23.00 3.69
CA PRO A 165 3.74 -23.29 3.03
C PRO A 165 2.68 -23.73 4.04
N LEU A 166 1.54 -23.01 4.10
CA LEU A 166 0.36 -23.41 4.88
C LEU A 166 -0.70 -24.06 4.00
N ALA A 167 -0.59 -23.90 2.70
CA ALA A 167 -1.38 -24.60 1.70
C ALA A 167 -0.45 -25.04 0.56
N PHE A 168 -0.78 -26.13 -0.12
CA PHE A 168 0.01 -26.65 -1.24
C PHE A 168 -0.89 -26.99 -2.44
N PRO A 169 -0.49 -26.65 -3.67
CA PRO A 169 -1.30 -26.86 -4.86
C PRO A 169 -1.25 -28.33 -5.32
N ILE A 170 -2.35 -28.78 -5.89
CA ILE A 170 -2.46 -30.07 -6.53
C ILE A 170 -2.39 -29.85 -8.03
N SER A 171 -1.18 -29.92 -8.59
CA SER A 171 -0.87 -29.61 -9.98
C SER A 171 -1.03 -28.12 -10.33
N SER A 172 -0.89 -27.75 -11.60
CA SER A 172 -1.07 -26.40 -12.14
C SER A 172 -1.53 -26.45 -13.60
N GLY A 173 -1.96 -25.31 -14.14
CA GLY A 173 -2.46 -25.19 -15.51
C GLY A 173 -3.71 -26.03 -15.74
N ASP A 174 -3.80 -26.69 -16.89
CA ASP A 174 -4.97 -27.49 -17.29
C ASP A 174 -5.24 -28.70 -16.40
N THR A 175 -4.24 -29.11 -15.61
CA THR A 175 -4.35 -30.25 -14.67
C THR A 175 -4.57 -29.82 -13.23
N PHE A 176 -4.73 -28.54 -12.96
CA PHE A 176 -4.97 -28.01 -11.62
C PHE A 176 -6.23 -28.60 -11.01
N LYS A 177 -6.10 -29.28 -9.86
CA LYS A 177 -7.19 -29.98 -9.16
C LYS A 177 -7.71 -29.22 -7.96
N GLY A 178 -6.89 -28.40 -7.34
CA GLY A 178 -7.24 -27.68 -6.13
C GLY A 178 -6.03 -27.38 -5.26
N VAL A 179 -6.31 -27.07 -4.01
CA VAL A 179 -5.29 -26.74 -3.00
C VAL A 179 -5.57 -27.56 -1.74
N TYR A 180 -4.53 -28.16 -1.18
CA TYR A 180 -4.58 -28.76 0.15
C TYR A 180 -4.06 -27.80 1.20
N ASN A 181 -4.90 -27.46 2.17
CA ASN A 181 -4.50 -26.64 3.32
C ASN A 181 -3.84 -27.54 4.37
N ILE A 182 -2.52 -27.42 4.48
CA ILE A 182 -1.70 -28.20 5.42
C ILE A 182 -2.00 -27.80 6.88
N TYR A 183 -2.27 -26.52 7.10
CA TYR A 183 -2.50 -25.96 8.44
C TYR A 183 -3.85 -26.37 9.02
N GLU A 184 -4.90 -26.41 8.20
CA GLU A 184 -6.26 -26.75 8.61
C GLU A 184 -6.69 -28.18 8.24
N LYS A 185 -5.86 -28.90 7.48
CA LYS A 185 -6.09 -30.27 7.02
C LYS A 185 -7.39 -30.43 6.24
N ASN A 186 -7.59 -29.57 5.26
CA ASN A 186 -8.72 -29.63 4.36
C ASN A 186 -8.31 -29.47 2.90
N LEU A 187 -9.14 -30.00 2.02
CA LEU A 187 -8.96 -30.00 0.58
C LEU A 187 -10.00 -29.10 -0.08
N SER A 188 -9.56 -28.11 -0.81
CA SER A 188 -10.41 -27.27 -1.66
C SER A 188 -10.28 -27.70 -3.10
N LEU A 189 -11.38 -28.22 -3.67
CA LEU A 189 -11.41 -28.78 -5.01
C LEU A 189 -11.70 -27.70 -6.07
N PHE A 190 -11.03 -27.82 -7.21
CA PHE A 190 -11.29 -26.97 -8.37
C PHE A 190 -12.50 -27.50 -9.15
N THR A 191 -13.54 -26.70 -9.22
CA THR A 191 -14.66 -26.89 -10.13
C THR A 191 -14.65 -25.81 -11.19
N SER A 192 -14.54 -26.16 -12.46
CA SER A 192 -14.56 -25.25 -13.60
C SER A 192 -15.96 -24.69 -13.88
N ASP A 193 -16.66 -24.24 -12.86
CA ASP A 193 -18.00 -23.67 -13.06
C ASP A 193 -17.90 -22.21 -13.51
N GLU A 194 -18.47 -21.91 -14.69
CA GLU A 194 -18.47 -20.57 -15.29
C GLU A 194 -19.20 -19.51 -14.44
N ARG A 195 -19.87 -19.90 -13.36
CA ARG A 195 -20.72 -19.01 -12.54
C ARG A 195 -20.00 -18.26 -11.43
N GLN A 196 -18.69 -18.49 -11.21
CA GLN A 196 -17.90 -17.77 -10.20
C GLN A 196 -18.60 -17.62 -8.84
N THR A 197 -19.38 -18.61 -8.42
CA THR A 197 -20.04 -18.60 -7.13
C THR A 197 -19.02 -18.78 -6.00
N ALA A 198 -19.28 -18.19 -4.85
CA ALA A 198 -18.38 -18.16 -3.69
C ALA A 198 -18.08 -19.55 -3.07
N ASP A 199 -18.68 -20.61 -3.56
CA ASP A 199 -18.66 -21.94 -2.95
C ASP A 199 -17.80 -22.91 -3.75
N ALA A 200 -16.48 -22.91 -3.47
CA ALA A 200 -15.63 -24.05 -3.77
C ALA A 200 -16.02 -25.21 -2.83
N GLU A 201 -16.10 -26.43 -3.37
CA GLU A 201 -16.33 -27.61 -2.53
C GLU A 201 -15.09 -27.82 -1.64
N THR A 202 -15.28 -27.69 -0.34
CA THR A 202 -14.21 -27.93 0.65
C THR A 202 -14.52 -29.22 1.38
N VAL A 203 -13.55 -30.14 1.36
CA VAL A 203 -13.64 -31.45 2.01
C VAL A 203 -12.63 -31.51 3.14
N GLU A 204 -13.08 -31.87 4.33
CA GLU A 204 -12.16 -32.11 5.45
C GLU A 204 -11.44 -33.44 5.24
N ILE A 205 -10.11 -33.41 5.12
CA ILE A 205 -9.23 -34.56 4.98
C ILE A 205 -8.25 -34.53 6.15
N SER A 206 -8.64 -35.16 7.25
CA SER A 206 -7.81 -35.18 8.46
C SER A 206 -6.60 -36.10 8.34
N ASP A 207 -6.66 -37.12 7.50
CA ASP A 207 -5.60 -38.10 7.24
C ASP A 207 -5.30 -38.20 5.75
N LEU A 208 -4.18 -37.67 5.31
CA LEU A 208 -3.70 -37.78 3.92
C LEU A 208 -3.36 -39.21 3.50
N ALA A 209 -3.08 -40.12 4.43
CA ALA A 209 -2.82 -41.52 4.15
C ALA A 209 -4.10 -42.29 3.79
N SER A 210 -5.28 -41.72 4.13
CA SER A 210 -6.58 -42.30 3.77
C SER A 210 -6.77 -42.37 2.26
N LYS A 211 -7.43 -43.45 1.80
CA LYS A 211 -7.83 -43.61 0.39
C LYS A 211 -8.96 -42.64 -0.02
N GLU A 212 -9.53 -41.94 0.91
CA GLU A 212 -10.62 -41.01 0.64
C GLU A 212 -10.20 -39.92 -0.35
N ILE A 213 -8.99 -39.38 -0.22
CA ILE A 213 -8.47 -38.33 -1.10
C ILE A 213 -8.36 -38.78 -2.57
N GLU A 214 -8.08 -40.07 -2.79
CA GLU A 214 -7.99 -40.64 -4.13
C GLU A 214 -9.33 -40.59 -4.91
N GLN A 215 -10.45 -40.57 -4.18
CA GLN A 215 -11.79 -40.45 -4.78
C GLN A 215 -12.03 -39.04 -5.36
N TYR A 216 -11.39 -38.00 -4.78
CA TYR A 216 -11.57 -36.63 -5.20
C TYR A 216 -10.59 -36.20 -6.29
N ILE A 217 -9.32 -36.60 -6.19
CA ILE A 217 -8.28 -36.12 -7.09
C ILE A 217 -7.63 -37.20 -7.96
N GLY A 218 -7.89 -38.46 -7.67
CA GLY A 218 -7.29 -39.63 -8.34
C GLY A 218 -5.99 -40.09 -7.66
N GLU A 219 -5.63 -41.35 -7.83
CA GLU A 219 -4.51 -42.01 -7.14
C GLU A 219 -3.15 -41.34 -7.41
N SER A 220 -2.89 -40.97 -8.68
CA SER A 220 -1.61 -40.34 -9.06
C SER A 220 -1.40 -39.00 -8.36
N PHE A 221 -2.41 -38.11 -8.37
CA PHE A 221 -2.32 -36.80 -7.69
C PHE A 221 -2.31 -36.91 -6.17
N ALA A 222 -3.03 -37.92 -5.63
CA ALA A 222 -3.02 -38.18 -4.18
C ALA A 222 -1.63 -38.62 -3.70
N THR A 223 -0.96 -39.51 -4.46
CA THR A 223 0.39 -39.96 -4.17
C THR A 223 1.37 -38.79 -4.23
N GLN A 224 1.33 -38.01 -5.29
CA GLN A 224 2.20 -36.81 -5.43
C GLN A 224 1.96 -35.79 -4.32
N LEU A 225 0.68 -35.56 -3.94
CA LEU A 225 0.38 -34.64 -2.83
C LEU A 225 0.97 -35.11 -1.49
N ARG A 226 0.85 -36.43 -1.21
CA ARG A 226 1.46 -37.01 0.01
C ARG A 226 2.97 -36.79 0.04
N GLU A 227 3.66 -37.10 -1.05
CA GLU A 227 5.11 -36.88 -1.18
C GLU A 227 5.48 -35.40 -1.01
N ASN A 228 4.73 -34.50 -1.62
CA ASN A 228 4.96 -33.06 -1.51
C ASN A 228 4.72 -32.54 -0.09
N VAL A 229 3.67 -33.00 0.58
CA VAL A 229 3.38 -32.59 1.97
C VAL A 229 4.43 -33.14 2.93
N ASP A 230 4.85 -34.39 2.75
CA ASP A 230 5.94 -34.99 3.54
C ASP A 230 7.25 -34.20 3.34
N LEU A 231 7.55 -33.77 2.12
CA LEU A 231 8.70 -32.93 1.83
C LEU A 231 8.59 -31.55 2.50
N VAL A 232 7.42 -30.91 2.45
CA VAL A 232 7.18 -29.65 3.16
C VAL A 232 7.39 -29.80 4.65
N GLU A 233 6.86 -30.87 5.27
CA GLU A 233 7.01 -31.10 6.71
C GLU A 233 8.46 -31.47 7.11
N GLY A 234 9.24 -32.06 6.20
CA GLY A 234 10.64 -32.41 6.44
C GLY A 234 11.64 -31.28 6.21
N VAL A 235 11.34 -30.34 5.29
CA VAL A 235 12.29 -29.29 4.87
C VAL A 235 12.04 -27.96 5.58
N TYR A 236 10.77 -27.57 5.75
CA TYR A 236 10.42 -26.27 6.30
C TYR A 236 10.14 -26.35 7.81
N GLU A 237 10.61 -25.34 8.56
CA GLU A 237 10.31 -25.25 10.00
C GLU A 237 8.79 -25.18 10.24
N PRO A 238 8.28 -25.80 11.32
CA PRO A 238 6.87 -25.68 11.69
C PRO A 238 6.45 -24.22 11.84
N PHE A 239 5.22 -23.91 11.41
CA PHE A 239 4.69 -22.55 11.54
C PHE A 239 4.56 -22.15 13.01
N ARG A 240 5.24 -21.06 13.38
CA ARG A 240 5.08 -20.39 14.66
C ARG A 240 4.60 -18.96 14.40
N ARG A 241 3.47 -18.62 15.02
CA ARG A 241 2.87 -17.30 14.84
C ARG A 241 3.79 -16.17 15.26
N GLU A 242 4.62 -16.40 16.27
CA GLU A 242 5.60 -15.45 16.81
C GLU A 242 6.62 -15.05 15.75
N ASP A 243 7.14 -15.99 14.98
CA ASP A 243 8.13 -15.74 13.92
C ASP A 243 7.49 -14.94 12.76
N TYR A 244 6.23 -15.24 12.42
CA TYR A 244 5.47 -14.43 11.48
C TYR A 244 5.26 -13.00 11.98
N LEU A 245 4.83 -12.81 13.23
CA LEU A 245 4.63 -11.49 13.82
C LEU A 245 5.93 -10.68 13.97
N ALA A 246 7.07 -11.35 14.12
CA ALA A 246 8.40 -10.72 14.11
C ALA A 246 8.87 -10.30 12.71
N GLY A 247 8.20 -10.77 11.65
CA GLY A 247 8.61 -10.54 10.26
C GLY A 247 9.80 -11.41 9.82
N GLU A 248 10.02 -12.55 10.48
CA GLU A 248 11.12 -13.48 10.22
C GLU A 248 10.70 -14.65 9.33
N LEU A 249 9.41 -15.00 9.34
CA LEU A 249 8.82 -16.08 8.56
C LEU A 249 7.56 -15.61 7.84
N ALA A 250 7.45 -15.94 6.56
CA ALA A 250 6.27 -15.68 5.73
C ALA A 250 5.47 -16.96 5.49
N PRO A 251 4.22 -17.05 5.95
CA PRO A 251 3.28 -18.07 5.50
C PRO A 251 3.03 -17.95 3.99
N VAL A 252 3.00 -19.06 3.28
CA VAL A 252 2.77 -19.10 1.83
C VAL A 252 1.48 -19.85 1.51
N PHE A 253 0.66 -19.22 0.67
CA PHE A 253 -0.56 -19.78 0.09
C PHE A 253 -0.44 -19.82 -1.42
N PHE A 254 -1.10 -20.80 -2.01
CA PHE A 254 -1.16 -20.98 -3.45
C PHE A 254 -2.63 -20.93 -3.91
N GLY A 255 -2.87 -20.39 -5.12
CA GLY A 255 -4.23 -20.33 -5.62
C GLY A 255 -4.39 -19.68 -6.98
N SER A 256 -5.65 -19.43 -7.32
CA SER A 256 -6.07 -18.66 -8.48
C SER A 256 -7.18 -17.69 -8.07
N ALA A 257 -6.83 -16.42 -7.92
CA ALA A 257 -7.78 -15.39 -7.49
C ALA A 257 -8.97 -15.27 -8.48
N VAL A 258 -8.72 -15.38 -9.79
CA VAL A 258 -9.79 -15.31 -10.81
C VAL A 258 -10.84 -16.40 -10.57
N ASN A 259 -10.41 -17.58 -10.20
CA ASN A 259 -11.28 -18.76 -10.02
C ASN A 259 -11.67 -19.01 -8.55
N ASN A 260 -11.42 -18.07 -7.65
CA ASN A 260 -11.72 -18.14 -6.21
C ASN A 260 -10.92 -19.17 -5.40
N PHE A 261 -9.84 -19.74 -5.95
CA PHE A 261 -9.06 -20.78 -5.30
C PHE A 261 -8.00 -20.28 -4.37
N GLY A 262 -7.89 -20.90 -3.19
CA GLY A 262 -6.93 -20.53 -2.16
C GLY A 262 -7.24 -19.20 -1.48
N VAL A 263 -8.25 -18.45 -1.94
CA VAL A 263 -8.58 -17.12 -1.43
C VAL A 263 -9.34 -17.21 -0.11
N ARG A 264 -10.28 -18.14 0.02
CA ARG A 264 -11.01 -18.39 1.26
C ARG A 264 -10.05 -18.90 2.33
N GLU A 265 -9.21 -19.85 2.00
CA GLU A 265 -8.19 -20.43 2.89
C GLU A 265 -7.22 -19.35 3.37
N LEU A 266 -6.78 -18.48 2.47
CA LEU A 266 -5.99 -17.30 2.83
C LEU A 266 -6.72 -16.40 3.82
N LEU A 267 -7.99 -16.04 3.54
CA LEU A 267 -8.77 -15.14 4.41
C LEU A 267 -9.01 -15.75 5.79
N GLU A 268 -9.37 -17.02 5.85
CA GLU A 268 -9.64 -17.71 7.12
C GLU A 268 -8.38 -17.87 7.97
N CYS A 269 -7.26 -18.24 7.36
CA CYS A 269 -6.00 -18.27 8.05
C CYS A 269 -5.56 -16.85 8.46
N PHE A 270 -5.70 -15.87 7.56
CA PHE A 270 -5.35 -14.48 7.85
C PHE A 270 -6.02 -13.94 9.12
N ILE A 271 -7.32 -14.10 9.28
CA ILE A 271 -8.04 -13.59 10.47
C ILE A 271 -7.55 -14.22 11.78
N ARG A 272 -6.99 -15.45 11.74
CA ARG A 272 -6.45 -16.15 12.90
C ARG A 272 -5.02 -15.74 13.25
N ILE A 273 -4.13 -15.64 12.23
CA ILE A 273 -2.70 -15.43 12.46
C ILE A 273 -2.28 -13.95 12.42
N ALA A 274 -2.97 -13.11 11.63
CA ALA A 274 -2.61 -11.72 11.46
C ALA A 274 -2.63 -10.93 12.79
N PRO A 275 -1.75 -9.93 12.94
CA PRO A 275 -1.73 -9.12 14.15
C PRO A 275 -3.00 -8.28 14.27
N SER A 276 -3.43 -8.05 15.50
CA SER A 276 -4.22 -6.87 15.85
C SER A 276 -3.36 -5.61 15.69
N PRO A 277 -3.93 -4.41 15.79
CA PRO A 277 -3.20 -3.16 15.68
C PRO A 277 -1.90 -3.15 16.48
N ARG A 278 -0.80 -2.77 15.82
CA ARG A 278 0.55 -2.78 16.37
C ARG A 278 0.91 -1.44 17.00
N ASN A 279 1.93 -1.44 17.87
CA ASN A 279 2.51 -0.23 18.42
C ASN A 279 3.04 0.68 17.32
N ALA A 280 2.86 1.99 17.48
CA ALA A 280 3.30 3.01 16.53
C ALA A 280 4.43 3.86 17.11
N THR A 281 5.46 4.13 16.31
CA THR A 281 6.63 4.89 16.75
C THR A 281 6.42 6.39 16.51
N THR A 282 6.75 7.18 17.53
CA THR A 282 6.79 8.65 17.44
C THR A 282 8.20 9.17 17.69
N ALA A 283 8.41 10.44 17.49
CA ALA A 283 9.71 11.07 17.74
C ALA A 283 10.16 11.00 19.22
N THR A 284 9.22 10.83 20.16
CA THR A 284 9.50 10.87 21.61
C THR A 284 9.27 9.56 22.33
N ARG A 285 8.32 8.73 21.86
CA ARG A 285 7.94 7.48 22.53
C ARG A 285 7.24 6.50 21.57
N MET A 286 7.02 5.31 22.03
CA MET A 286 6.13 4.35 21.40
C MET A 286 4.69 4.56 21.90
N VAL A 287 3.73 4.47 21.00
CA VAL A 287 2.29 4.53 21.29
C VAL A 287 1.74 3.12 21.24
N GLU A 288 1.04 2.71 22.29
CA GLU A 288 0.37 1.40 22.37
C GLU A 288 -1.12 1.55 22.03
N PRO A 289 -1.70 0.63 21.25
CA PRO A 289 -3.12 0.68 20.89
C PRO A 289 -4.07 0.71 22.10
N SER A 290 -3.67 0.09 23.21
CA SER A 290 -4.44 0.00 24.45
C SER A 290 -4.54 1.30 25.26
N GLU A 291 -3.80 2.34 24.89
CA GLU A 291 -3.87 3.64 25.56
C GLU A 291 -5.27 4.25 25.42
N ASN A 292 -5.77 4.88 26.51
CA ASN A 292 -7.12 5.43 26.53
C ASN A 292 -7.31 6.70 25.71
N LYS A 293 -6.23 7.47 25.49
CA LYS A 293 -6.29 8.73 24.73
C LYS A 293 -6.09 8.49 23.25
N LEU A 294 -6.92 9.15 22.45
CA LEU A 294 -6.77 9.09 21.00
C LEU A 294 -5.41 9.64 20.55
N THR A 295 -4.77 8.87 19.71
CA THR A 295 -3.72 9.33 18.81
C THR A 295 -3.94 8.76 17.41
N GLY A 296 -3.59 9.53 16.39
CA GLY A 296 -3.64 9.09 15.00
C GLY A 296 -2.86 10.02 14.09
N PHE A 297 -2.53 9.55 12.90
CA PHE A 297 -1.81 10.33 11.91
C PHE A 297 -2.38 10.19 10.50
N ILE A 298 -2.21 11.24 9.70
CA ILE A 298 -2.62 11.26 8.29
C ILE A 298 -1.50 10.63 7.46
N PHE A 299 -1.81 9.53 6.78
CA PHE A 299 -0.85 8.88 5.88
C PHE A 299 -1.14 9.15 4.40
N LYS A 300 -2.36 9.60 4.08
CA LYS A 300 -2.82 9.87 2.72
C LYS A 300 -3.83 11.00 2.68
N ILE A 301 -3.78 11.79 1.61
CA ILE A 301 -4.81 12.78 1.28
C ILE A 301 -5.26 12.53 -0.14
N HIS A 302 -6.56 12.69 -0.40
CA HIS A 302 -7.14 12.59 -1.73
C HIS A 302 -8.13 13.72 -1.96
N ALA A 303 -7.95 14.48 -3.03
CA ALA A 303 -8.89 15.51 -3.44
C ALA A 303 -9.77 15.01 -4.59
N ASN A 304 -10.97 15.60 -4.70
CA ASN A 304 -11.89 15.39 -5.82
C ASN A 304 -12.25 13.92 -6.09
N MET A 305 -12.49 13.13 -5.03
CA MET A 305 -12.97 11.74 -5.18
C MET A 305 -14.34 11.67 -5.88
N ASP A 306 -15.16 12.70 -5.75
CA ASP A 306 -16.37 12.90 -6.54
C ASP A 306 -16.14 14.05 -7.53
N PRO A 307 -16.20 13.83 -8.86
CA PRO A 307 -16.00 14.87 -9.85
C PRO A 307 -16.99 16.04 -9.73
N ASN A 308 -18.17 15.81 -9.14
CA ASN A 308 -19.21 16.81 -8.95
C ASN A 308 -19.03 17.62 -7.65
N HIS A 309 -18.23 17.13 -6.72
CA HIS A 309 -17.96 17.77 -5.44
C HIS A 309 -16.46 17.96 -5.26
N ARG A 310 -16.03 19.17 -4.94
CA ARG A 310 -14.62 19.48 -4.64
C ARG A 310 -14.29 19.08 -3.21
N ASP A 311 -14.39 17.79 -2.94
CA ASP A 311 -14.11 17.23 -1.63
C ASP A 311 -12.63 16.88 -1.52
N ARG A 312 -12.04 17.21 -0.37
CA ARG A 312 -10.71 16.75 0.03
C ARG A 312 -10.85 15.90 1.28
N ILE A 313 -10.34 14.70 1.23
CA ILE A 313 -10.41 13.73 2.33
C ILE A 313 -9.00 13.35 2.74
N ALA A 314 -8.71 13.51 4.02
CA ALA A 314 -7.49 13.04 4.65
C ALA A 314 -7.76 11.70 5.36
N PHE A 315 -6.95 10.69 5.08
CA PHE A 315 -7.06 9.37 5.68
C PHE A 315 -6.18 9.30 6.91
N MET A 316 -6.84 9.16 8.06
CA MET A 316 -6.19 9.05 9.36
C MET A 316 -6.20 7.60 9.85
N LYS A 317 -5.02 7.04 10.16
CA LYS A 317 -4.88 5.79 10.93
C LYS A 317 -5.08 6.10 12.40
N ILE A 318 -5.97 5.39 13.07
CA ILE A 318 -6.11 5.43 14.52
C ILE A 318 -5.06 4.51 15.14
N CYS A 319 -4.20 5.06 16.01
CA CYS A 319 -3.11 4.34 16.66
C CYS A 319 -3.42 3.96 18.10
N SER A 320 -4.14 4.80 18.83
CA SER A 320 -4.57 4.51 20.21
C SER A 320 -5.89 5.18 20.54
N GLY A 321 -6.52 4.75 21.62
CA GLY A 321 -7.74 5.33 22.15
C GLY A 321 -8.95 5.17 21.26
N LYS A 322 -9.97 5.96 21.49
CA LYS A 322 -11.25 5.95 20.78
C LYS A 322 -11.46 7.28 20.07
N PHE A 323 -11.63 7.24 18.75
CA PHE A 323 -12.12 8.40 18.00
C PHE A 323 -13.63 8.51 18.17
N GLU A 324 -14.12 9.71 18.45
CA GLU A 324 -15.54 10.03 18.61
C GLU A 324 -15.91 11.24 17.74
N ARG A 325 -16.99 11.10 17.00
CA ARG A 325 -17.56 12.18 16.20
C ARG A 325 -17.90 13.38 17.09
N ASN A 326 -17.64 14.58 16.58
CA ASN A 326 -17.92 15.83 17.27
C ASN A 326 -17.13 16.07 18.58
N LYS A 327 -16.11 15.28 18.86
CA LYS A 327 -15.14 15.54 19.93
C LYS A 327 -13.99 16.43 19.40
N ASN A 328 -13.39 17.23 20.30
CA ASN A 328 -12.25 18.08 19.94
C ASN A 328 -10.94 17.29 20.01
N TYR A 329 -10.11 17.46 19.00
CA TYR A 329 -8.78 16.86 18.92
C TYR A 329 -7.73 17.92 18.59
N LEU A 330 -6.59 17.84 19.23
CA LEU A 330 -5.46 18.68 18.95
C LEU A 330 -4.81 18.30 17.62
N HIS A 331 -4.84 19.20 16.64
CA HIS A 331 -4.00 19.13 15.46
C HIS A 331 -2.60 19.64 15.82
N VAL A 332 -1.66 18.72 16.02
CA VAL A 332 -0.37 19.01 16.68
C VAL A 332 0.44 20.05 15.94
N ARG A 333 0.54 19.98 14.61
CA ARG A 333 1.32 20.93 13.79
C ARG A 333 0.80 22.37 13.91
N SER A 334 -0.52 22.55 13.89
CA SER A 334 -1.11 23.90 13.96
C SER A 334 -1.40 24.38 15.38
N GLY A 335 -1.35 23.50 16.38
CA GLY A 335 -1.73 23.78 17.77
C GLY A 335 -3.23 24.04 17.98
N LYS A 336 -4.07 23.84 16.96
CA LYS A 336 -5.50 24.11 17.01
C LYS A 336 -6.30 22.89 17.45
N GLN A 337 -7.40 23.15 18.18
CA GLN A 337 -8.41 22.15 18.45
C GLN A 337 -9.39 22.08 17.28
N LEU A 338 -9.57 20.89 16.72
CA LEU A 338 -10.46 20.63 15.60
C LEU A 338 -11.53 19.62 15.99
N LYS A 339 -12.71 19.78 15.36
CA LYS A 339 -13.88 18.95 15.59
C LYS A 339 -14.38 18.42 14.25
N PHE A 340 -14.66 17.12 14.20
CA PHE A 340 -15.08 16.46 12.97
C PHE A 340 -16.57 16.09 13.03
N SER A 341 -17.40 16.75 12.21
CA SER A 341 -18.85 16.54 12.17
C SER A 341 -19.27 15.39 11.24
N SER A 342 -18.45 15.08 10.24
CA SER A 342 -18.76 14.07 9.22
C SER A 342 -17.55 13.17 8.92
N PRO A 343 -16.98 12.49 9.95
CA PRO A 343 -15.92 11.53 9.69
C PRO A 343 -16.49 10.34 8.94
N THR A 344 -15.75 9.79 7.99
CA THR A 344 -16.22 8.72 7.12
C THR A 344 -15.41 7.45 7.27
N ALA A 345 -16.07 6.30 7.21
CA ALA A 345 -15.46 5.01 6.93
C ALA A 345 -15.78 4.57 5.50
N PHE A 346 -14.94 3.74 4.98
CA PHE A 346 -15.03 3.21 3.63
C PHE A 346 -15.39 1.73 3.72
N MET A 347 -16.68 1.43 3.50
CA MET A 347 -17.21 0.06 3.49
C MET A 347 -17.41 -0.36 2.03
N ALA A 348 -16.41 -1.04 1.46
CA ALA A 348 -16.39 -1.43 0.05
C ALA A 348 -16.79 -0.28 -0.90
N GLU A 349 -17.97 -0.34 -1.52
CA GLU A 349 -18.44 0.66 -2.47
C GLU A 349 -19.06 1.91 -1.81
N LYS A 350 -19.27 1.91 -0.49
CA LYS A 350 -20.04 2.95 0.20
C LYS A 350 -19.21 3.71 1.21
N LYS A 351 -19.31 5.04 1.16
CA LYS A 351 -18.86 5.92 2.23
C LYS A 351 -19.98 6.05 3.26
N SER A 352 -19.69 5.86 4.53
CA SER A 352 -20.64 6.07 5.62
C SER A 352 -20.06 6.99 6.68
N VAL A 353 -20.87 7.89 7.20
CA VAL A 353 -20.51 8.69 8.37
C VAL A 353 -20.47 7.78 9.58
N ILE A 354 -19.42 7.89 10.40
CA ILE A 354 -19.22 7.09 11.59
C ILE A 354 -19.26 7.95 12.83
N ASP A 355 -19.74 7.38 13.92
CA ASP A 355 -19.73 8.03 15.24
C ASP A 355 -18.47 7.69 16.04
N GLU A 356 -17.90 6.51 15.84
CA GLU A 356 -16.75 5.99 16.58
C GLU A 356 -15.79 5.22 15.67
N ALA A 357 -14.50 5.27 16.05
CA ALA A 357 -13.46 4.43 15.45
C ALA A 357 -12.40 4.08 16.51
N TYR A 358 -11.68 2.99 16.29
CA TYR A 358 -10.77 2.38 17.26
C TYR A 358 -9.39 2.12 16.62
N PRO A 359 -8.36 1.81 17.43
CA PRO A 359 -7.03 1.50 16.89
C PRO A 359 -7.11 0.44 15.79
N GLY A 360 -6.41 0.70 14.70
CA GLY A 360 -6.47 -0.10 13.47
C GLY A 360 -7.43 0.43 12.42
N ASP A 361 -8.47 1.17 12.80
CA ASP A 361 -9.39 1.77 11.82
C ASP A 361 -8.71 2.91 11.04
N ILE A 362 -9.22 3.12 9.82
CA ILE A 362 -8.87 4.24 8.98
C ILE A 362 -10.10 5.12 8.81
N VAL A 363 -9.96 6.37 9.17
CA VAL A 363 -11.03 7.37 9.13
C VAL A 363 -10.74 8.43 8.09
N GLY A 364 -11.71 8.69 7.22
CA GLY A 364 -11.67 9.82 6.31
C GLY A 364 -12.14 11.10 6.99
N LEU A 365 -11.29 12.10 7.01
CA LEU A 365 -11.58 13.42 7.56
C LEU A 365 -11.73 14.43 6.42
N HIS A 366 -12.86 15.17 6.40
CA HIS A 366 -13.01 16.28 5.46
C HIS A 366 -12.00 17.38 5.77
N ASP A 367 -11.28 17.81 4.75
CA ASP A 367 -10.22 18.80 4.84
C ASP A 367 -10.50 19.98 3.88
N THR A 368 -10.31 21.18 4.38
CA THR A 368 -10.45 22.42 3.59
C THR A 368 -9.13 22.87 2.93
N GLY A 369 -8.09 22.02 2.96
CA GLY A 369 -6.76 22.32 2.43
C GLY A 369 -5.73 22.68 3.50
N THR A 370 -5.99 22.30 4.75
CA THR A 370 -5.11 22.58 5.90
C THR A 370 -4.27 21.38 6.32
N PHE A 371 -4.68 20.16 6.01
CA PHE A 371 -3.97 18.96 6.43
C PHE A 371 -2.85 18.59 5.48
N MET A 372 -1.81 18.01 6.05
CA MET A 372 -0.65 17.46 5.34
C MET A 372 -0.46 15.99 5.72
N ILE A 373 0.16 15.22 4.84
CA ILE A 373 0.62 13.88 5.15
C ILE A 373 1.61 13.99 6.33
N GLY A 374 1.47 13.10 7.33
CA GLY A 374 2.23 13.16 8.58
C GLY A 374 1.60 13.98 9.71
N ASP A 375 0.54 14.75 9.43
CA ASP A 375 -0.16 15.46 10.49
C ASP A 375 -0.72 14.51 11.55
N THR A 376 -0.52 14.87 12.79
CA THR A 376 -0.90 14.09 13.96
C THR A 376 -2.08 14.73 14.69
N PHE A 377 -3.04 13.91 15.09
CA PHE A 377 -4.18 14.27 15.94
C PHE A 377 -4.12 13.53 17.26
N THR A 378 -4.33 14.26 18.36
CA THR A 378 -4.30 13.69 19.72
C THR A 378 -5.36 14.31 20.64
N GLU A 379 -5.52 13.75 21.82
CA GLU A 379 -6.28 14.35 22.91
C GLU A 379 -5.40 15.24 23.82
N GLY A 380 -4.52 16.07 23.22
CA GLY A 380 -3.76 17.11 23.90
C GLY A 380 -2.26 16.87 24.01
N GLU A 381 -1.77 15.66 23.78
CA GLU A 381 -0.33 15.36 23.76
C GLU A 381 0.31 15.86 22.46
N LYS A 382 1.50 16.47 22.55
CA LYS A 382 2.25 16.91 21.38
C LYS A 382 3.16 15.77 20.90
N LEU A 383 2.63 14.91 20.03
CA LEU A 383 3.33 13.81 19.40
C LEU A 383 3.55 14.08 17.91
N LYS A 384 4.61 13.52 17.33
CA LYS A 384 4.81 13.41 15.90
C LYS A 384 5.15 11.97 15.55
N PHE A 385 4.29 11.33 14.75
CA PHE A 385 4.58 9.99 14.20
C PHE A 385 5.72 10.08 13.20
N THR A 386 6.62 9.08 13.22
CA THR A 386 7.82 9.02 12.38
C THR A 386 7.76 7.88 11.36
N GLY A 387 8.67 7.90 10.39
CA GLY A 387 8.81 6.82 9.41
C GLY A 387 7.83 6.90 8.24
N ILE A 388 7.24 8.07 7.96
CA ILE A 388 6.48 8.30 6.73
C ILE A 388 7.49 8.81 5.69
N PRO A 389 7.87 7.98 4.69
CA PRO A 389 8.95 8.33 3.78
C PRO A 389 8.49 9.33 2.72
N SER A 390 9.39 10.24 2.34
CA SER A 390 9.33 11.02 1.12
C SER A 390 10.68 10.92 0.43
N PHE A 391 10.73 10.24 -0.72
CA PHE A 391 11.97 9.97 -1.45
C PHE A 391 12.31 11.10 -2.40
N SER A 392 13.61 11.26 -2.72
CA SER A 392 14.03 12.16 -3.78
C SER A 392 13.47 11.69 -5.13
N PRO A 393 12.85 12.57 -5.90
CA PRO A 393 12.36 12.25 -7.24
C PRO A 393 13.50 11.80 -8.19
N GLU A 394 13.10 11.07 -9.21
CA GLU A 394 14.01 10.58 -10.27
C GLU A 394 13.80 11.31 -11.59
N HIS A 395 12.63 11.91 -11.80
CA HIS A 395 12.28 12.64 -13.02
C HIS A 395 11.85 14.06 -12.68
N PHE A 396 12.30 15.03 -13.48
CA PHE A 396 12.03 16.44 -13.23
C PHE A 396 11.58 17.13 -14.50
N ARG A 397 10.57 18.01 -14.39
CA ARG A 397 10.12 18.89 -15.48
C ARG A 397 9.69 20.23 -14.93
N TYR A 398 9.95 21.30 -15.68
CA TYR A 398 9.26 22.56 -15.43
C TYR A 398 7.79 22.41 -15.79
N ILE A 399 6.93 23.03 -14.99
CA ILE A 399 5.51 23.15 -15.30
C ILE A 399 5.19 24.61 -15.63
N GLU A 400 4.53 24.82 -16.77
CA GLU A 400 4.14 26.13 -17.25
C GLU A 400 2.65 26.18 -17.53
N ASN A 401 2.08 27.37 -17.32
CA ASN A 401 0.69 27.58 -17.65
C ASN A 401 0.49 27.70 -19.18
N ALA A 402 -0.35 26.87 -19.75
CA ALA A 402 -0.67 26.92 -21.17
C ALA A 402 -1.79 27.95 -21.49
N ASP A 403 -2.56 28.37 -20.48
CA ASP A 403 -3.65 29.35 -20.61
C ASP A 403 -3.52 30.44 -19.53
N PRO A 404 -3.07 31.66 -19.88
CA PRO A 404 -2.91 32.76 -18.94
C PRO A 404 -4.15 33.07 -18.11
N MET A 405 -5.33 32.84 -18.63
CA MET A 405 -6.61 33.08 -17.94
C MET A 405 -6.87 32.07 -16.81
N LYS A 406 -6.17 30.94 -16.81
CA LYS A 406 -6.33 29.82 -15.84
C LYS A 406 -5.20 29.74 -14.81
N PHE A 407 -4.41 30.80 -14.64
CA PHE A 407 -3.26 30.82 -13.73
C PHE A 407 -3.62 30.42 -12.29
N LYS A 408 -4.72 30.96 -11.74
CA LYS A 408 -5.16 30.65 -10.37
C LYS A 408 -5.61 29.19 -10.22
N GLN A 409 -6.31 28.66 -11.25
CA GLN A 409 -6.76 27.28 -11.28
C GLN A 409 -5.56 26.32 -11.33
N LEU A 410 -4.57 26.61 -12.18
CA LEU A 410 -3.35 25.82 -12.30
C LEU A 410 -2.58 25.82 -10.96
N ALA A 411 -2.37 26.99 -10.38
CA ALA A 411 -1.66 27.10 -9.10
C ALA A 411 -2.35 26.30 -7.99
N LYS A 412 -3.70 26.44 -7.88
CA LYS A 412 -4.49 25.66 -6.92
C LYS A 412 -4.40 24.15 -7.19
N GLY A 413 -4.50 23.73 -8.46
CA GLY A 413 -4.40 22.32 -8.83
C GLY A 413 -3.05 21.74 -8.47
N ILE A 414 -1.96 22.43 -8.80
CA ILE A 414 -0.61 22.01 -8.41
C ILE A 414 -0.51 21.86 -6.89
N ASP A 415 -0.92 22.88 -6.12
CA ASP A 415 -0.81 22.84 -4.66
C ASP A 415 -1.58 21.67 -4.05
N GLN A 416 -2.79 21.38 -4.53
CA GLN A 416 -3.60 20.27 -4.04
C GLN A 416 -3.03 18.90 -4.41
N LEU A 417 -2.56 18.72 -5.66
CA LEU A 417 -1.92 17.47 -6.09
C LEU A 417 -0.62 17.19 -5.32
N MET A 418 0.14 18.24 -5.01
CA MET A 418 1.35 18.08 -4.19
C MET A 418 1.02 17.76 -2.72
N ASP A 419 -0.07 18.29 -2.16
CA ASP A 419 -0.54 17.92 -0.81
C ASP A 419 -1.00 16.47 -0.72
N GLU A 420 -1.55 15.92 -1.81
CA GLU A 420 -1.86 14.50 -1.92
C GLU A 420 -0.59 13.62 -2.01
N GLY A 421 0.58 14.24 -2.23
CA GLY A 421 1.83 13.54 -2.39
C GLY A 421 1.97 12.81 -3.74
N VAL A 422 1.24 13.23 -4.77
CA VAL A 422 1.35 12.66 -6.13
C VAL A 422 2.73 12.91 -6.71
N ALA A 423 3.35 14.07 -6.37
CA ALA A 423 4.69 14.45 -6.78
C ALA A 423 5.24 15.50 -5.80
N GLN A 424 6.45 15.98 -6.04
CA GLN A 424 7.09 17.00 -5.24
C GLN A 424 7.25 18.30 -6.03
N LEU A 425 7.02 19.44 -5.36
CA LEU A 425 7.15 20.75 -5.95
C LEU A 425 8.42 21.43 -5.46
N PHE A 426 9.21 21.89 -6.41
CA PHE A 426 10.37 22.74 -6.16
C PHE A 426 10.20 24.08 -6.86
N THR A 427 10.67 25.14 -6.24
CA THR A 427 10.73 26.46 -6.86
C THR A 427 12.20 26.86 -7.03
N SER A 428 12.63 27.05 -8.27
CA SER A 428 14.01 27.44 -8.57
C SER A 428 14.33 28.77 -7.90
N SER A 429 15.43 28.81 -7.16
CA SER A 429 15.93 30.05 -6.53
C SER A 429 16.46 31.06 -7.53
N LEU A 430 16.85 30.61 -8.73
CA LEU A 430 17.41 31.47 -9.79
C LEU A 430 16.33 32.32 -10.47
N ASN A 431 15.19 31.72 -10.82
CA ASN A 431 14.20 32.36 -11.70
C ASN A 431 12.74 32.21 -11.23
N GLY A 432 12.51 31.58 -10.08
CA GLY A 432 11.17 31.37 -9.51
C GLY A 432 10.29 30.38 -10.27
N ARG A 433 10.83 29.69 -11.32
CA ARG A 433 10.05 28.70 -12.07
C ARG A 433 9.74 27.48 -11.20
N LYS A 434 8.57 26.90 -11.43
CA LYS A 434 8.12 25.71 -10.71
C LYS A 434 8.60 24.45 -11.42
N ILE A 435 9.18 23.53 -10.65
CA ILE A 435 9.69 22.24 -11.09
C ILE A 435 8.88 21.16 -10.36
N ILE A 436 8.33 20.23 -11.11
CA ILE A 436 7.68 19.03 -10.58
C ILE A 436 8.68 17.88 -10.64
N GLY A 437 8.89 17.25 -9.50
CA GLY A 437 9.69 16.05 -9.35
C GLY A 437 8.80 14.84 -9.09
N THR A 438 8.99 13.76 -9.86
CA THR A 438 8.23 12.51 -9.77
C THR A 438 9.15 11.30 -9.62
N VAL A 439 8.65 10.22 -9.06
CA VAL A 439 9.38 8.94 -8.99
C VAL A 439 9.39 8.27 -10.37
N GLY A 440 8.28 8.35 -11.11
CA GLY A 440 8.16 7.77 -12.43
C GLY A 440 7.60 8.73 -13.48
N ALA A 441 7.87 8.44 -14.75
CA ALA A 441 7.50 9.29 -15.87
C ALA A 441 5.98 9.37 -16.09
N LEU A 442 5.23 8.30 -15.78
CA LEU A 442 3.78 8.23 -15.96
C LEU A 442 3.04 9.22 -15.04
N GLN A 443 3.63 9.58 -13.91
CA GLN A 443 3.03 10.55 -12.99
C GLN A 443 2.80 11.92 -13.65
N PHE A 444 3.66 12.36 -14.58
CA PHE A 444 3.45 13.62 -15.32
C PHE A 444 2.16 13.59 -16.15
N GLU A 445 1.85 12.46 -16.77
CA GLU A 445 0.62 12.31 -17.54
C GLU A 445 -0.61 12.30 -16.64
N VAL A 446 -0.53 11.64 -15.48
CA VAL A 446 -1.59 11.64 -14.48
C VAL A 446 -1.83 13.05 -13.94
N ILE A 447 -0.77 13.78 -13.59
CA ILE A 447 -0.86 15.17 -13.13
C ILE A 447 -1.51 16.05 -14.19
N GLN A 448 -1.06 15.95 -15.44
CA GLN A 448 -1.64 16.72 -16.55
C GLN A 448 -3.12 16.41 -16.74
N TYR A 449 -3.49 15.14 -16.79
CA TYR A 449 -4.87 14.70 -16.91
C TYR A 449 -5.74 15.27 -15.78
N ARG A 450 -5.29 15.18 -14.54
CA ARG A 450 -6.00 15.68 -13.36
C ARG A 450 -6.13 17.22 -13.38
N LEU A 451 -5.07 17.94 -13.75
CA LEU A 451 -5.11 19.40 -13.90
C LEU A 451 -6.15 19.85 -14.94
N GLU A 452 -6.22 19.14 -16.07
CA GLU A 452 -7.17 19.46 -17.13
C GLU A 452 -8.62 19.12 -16.73
N HIS A 453 -8.87 17.94 -16.19
CA HIS A 453 -10.24 17.44 -15.94
C HIS A 453 -10.81 17.87 -14.59
N GLU A 454 -9.99 17.93 -13.54
CA GLU A 454 -10.47 18.30 -12.20
C GLU A 454 -10.40 19.81 -11.94
N TYR A 455 -9.40 20.50 -12.50
CA TYR A 455 -9.16 21.93 -12.25
C TYR A 455 -9.44 22.82 -13.46
N GLY A 456 -9.67 22.23 -14.64
CA GLY A 456 -9.92 22.95 -15.88
C GLY A 456 -8.72 23.79 -16.34
N ALA A 457 -7.50 23.38 -15.99
CA ALA A 457 -6.27 24.11 -16.25
C ALA A 457 -5.30 23.28 -17.08
N LYS A 458 -4.90 23.80 -18.24
CA LYS A 458 -3.90 23.14 -19.10
C LYS A 458 -2.49 23.57 -18.73
N CYS A 459 -1.59 22.61 -18.68
CA CYS A 459 -0.15 22.86 -18.45
C CYS A 459 0.69 22.42 -19.65
N ARG A 460 1.92 22.93 -19.71
CA ARG A 460 2.99 22.47 -20.59
C ARG A 460 4.16 21.99 -19.77
N TRP A 461 4.79 20.93 -20.22
CA TRP A 461 5.99 20.37 -19.64
C TRP A 461 7.21 20.79 -20.44
N GLU A 462 8.22 21.30 -19.76
CA GLU A 462 9.54 21.56 -20.34
C GLU A 462 10.55 20.68 -19.63
N PRO A 463 11.32 19.86 -20.36
CA PRO A 463 12.31 18.97 -19.75
C PRO A 463 13.44 19.77 -19.09
N ILE A 464 13.97 19.24 -18.01
CA ILE A 464 15.15 19.73 -17.31
C ILE A 464 16.03 18.55 -16.93
N SER A 465 17.34 18.68 -17.13
CA SER A 465 18.31 17.68 -16.71
C SER A 465 18.67 17.88 -15.25
N ILE A 466 18.08 17.06 -14.39
CA ILE A 466 18.43 16.93 -12.97
C ILE A 466 18.62 15.45 -12.70
N HIS A 467 19.77 15.13 -12.10
CA HIS A 467 20.10 13.77 -11.71
C HIS A 467 19.48 13.41 -10.35
N LYS A 468 19.54 14.34 -9.38
CA LYS A 468 19.05 14.10 -8.02
C LYS A 468 18.70 15.40 -7.30
N ALA A 469 17.64 15.37 -6.50
CA ALA A 469 17.31 16.40 -5.54
C ALA A 469 17.84 16.01 -4.15
N CYS A 470 18.52 16.93 -3.47
CA CYS A 470 19.08 16.73 -2.15
C CYS A 470 18.65 17.86 -1.23
N TRP A 471 18.00 17.54 -0.11
CA TRP A 471 17.78 18.51 0.95
C TRP A 471 19.10 18.77 1.68
N ILE A 472 19.45 20.02 1.85
CA ILE A 472 20.73 20.41 2.44
C ILE A 472 20.53 21.05 3.80
N GLU A 473 21.30 20.58 4.78
CA GLU A 473 21.30 21.09 6.14
C GLU A 473 22.74 21.20 6.64
N SER A 474 23.04 22.20 7.46
CA SER A 474 24.35 22.35 8.09
C SER A 474 24.24 23.18 9.37
N ASP A 475 24.96 22.77 10.40
CA ASP A 475 25.18 23.58 11.61
C ASP A 475 26.17 24.73 11.35
N ASN A 476 26.91 24.66 10.23
CA ASN A 476 27.85 25.69 9.79
C ASN A 476 27.14 26.63 8.79
N GLU A 477 26.49 27.69 9.32
CA GLU A 477 25.76 28.67 8.51
C GLU A 477 26.64 29.35 7.45
N ALA A 478 27.91 29.60 7.75
CA ALA A 478 28.83 30.23 6.80
C ALA A 478 29.11 29.32 5.58
N GLN A 479 29.32 28.02 5.82
CA GLN A 479 29.54 27.07 4.75
C GLN A 479 28.27 26.83 3.94
N LEU A 480 27.11 26.83 4.59
CA LEU A 480 25.82 26.72 3.90
C LEU A 480 25.55 27.93 2.98
N ALA A 481 25.85 29.15 3.48
CA ALA A 481 25.72 30.38 2.69
C ALA A 481 26.69 30.41 1.50
N ASP A 482 27.95 29.98 1.67
CA ASP A 482 28.93 29.88 0.60
C ASP A 482 28.50 28.82 -0.46
N PHE A 483 27.97 27.68 -0.02
CA PHE A 483 27.41 26.66 -0.91
C PHE A 483 26.28 27.24 -1.77
N LYS A 484 25.29 27.87 -1.14
CA LYS A 484 24.13 28.47 -1.85
C LYS A 484 24.59 29.51 -2.87
N ARG A 485 25.59 30.31 -2.52
CA ARG A 485 26.15 31.32 -3.43
C ARG A 485 26.83 30.67 -4.65
N ARG A 486 27.68 29.63 -4.42
CA ARG A 486 28.43 28.97 -5.49
C ARG A 486 27.53 28.08 -6.37
N LYS A 487 26.46 27.52 -5.81
CA LYS A 487 25.52 26.62 -6.50
C LYS A 487 24.17 27.28 -6.79
N HIS A 488 24.11 28.62 -6.84
CA HIS A 488 22.86 29.39 -6.93
C HIS A 488 21.97 28.96 -8.12
N THR A 489 22.56 28.51 -9.23
CA THR A 489 21.82 28.04 -10.42
C THR A 489 21.09 26.71 -10.19
N ASN A 490 21.58 25.92 -9.24
CA ASN A 490 21.06 24.60 -8.91
C ASN A 490 20.32 24.59 -7.57
N MET A 491 20.10 25.76 -6.99
CA MET A 491 19.33 25.89 -5.75
C MET A 491 17.84 26.02 -6.03
N ALA A 492 17.06 25.37 -5.22
CA ALA A 492 15.61 25.48 -5.18
C ALA A 492 15.13 25.44 -3.73
N VAL A 493 13.87 25.78 -3.52
CA VAL A 493 13.16 25.54 -2.28
C VAL A 493 11.99 24.58 -2.53
N ASP A 494 11.78 23.68 -1.60
CA ASP A 494 10.61 22.80 -1.67
C ASP A 494 9.33 23.51 -1.22
N LYS A 495 8.20 22.82 -1.25
CA LYS A 495 6.90 23.36 -0.83
C LYS A 495 6.87 23.86 0.62
N HIS A 496 7.75 23.33 1.48
CA HIS A 496 7.86 23.69 2.90
C HIS A 496 8.90 24.77 3.18
N GLY A 497 9.52 25.33 2.12
CA GLY A 497 10.54 26.37 2.23
C GLY A 497 11.93 25.84 2.61
N ARG A 498 12.17 24.52 2.53
CA ARG A 498 13.47 23.92 2.81
C ARG A 498 14.39 24.06 1.59
N ASP A 499 15.67 24.29 1.84
CA ASP A 499 16.67 24.38 0.80
C ASP A 499 16.94 23.03 0.14
N VAL A 500 16.95 23.04 -1.18
CA VAL A 500 17.20 21.85 -2.00
C VAL A 500 18.26 22.14 -3.05
N PHE A 501 19.26 21.29 -3.12
CA PHE A 501 20.23 21.27 -4.20
C PHE A 501 19.77 20.30 -5.30
N LEU A 502 19.58 20.82 -6.50
CA LEU A 502 19.19 20.05 -7.68
C LEU A 502 20.45 19.73 -8.50
N ALA A 503 21.07 18.60 -8.24
CA ALA A 503 22.31 18.20 -8.91
C ALA A 503 22.04 17.75 -10.36
N ASP A 504 22.73 18.36 -11.34
CA ASP A 504 22.56 18.04 -12.76
C ASP A 504 23.13 16.66 -13.11
N THR A 505 24.21 16.25 -12.44
CA THR A 505 24.90 14.98 -12.67
C THR A 505 25.34 14.34 -11.35
N SER A 506 25.59 13.03 -11.39
CA SER A 506 26.17 12.31 -10.23
C SER A 506 27.56 12.86 -9.86
N TYR A 507 28.34 13.29 -10.86
CA TYR A 507 29.65 13.90 -10.65
C TYR A 507 29.55 15.26 -9.94
N ALA A 508 28.59 16.11 -10.34
CA ALA A 508 28.36 17.39 -9.67
C ALA A 508 27.95 17.21 -8.21
N LEU A 509 27.17 16.16 -7.92
CA LEU A 509 26.79 15.80 -6.56
C LEU A 509 28.00 15.32 -5.75
N ALA A 510 28.82 14.42 -6.30
CA ALA A 510 30.01 13.90 -5.63
C ALA A 510 31.00 15.03 -5.27
N ILE A 511 31.28 15.93 -6.22
CA ILE A 511 32.13 17.11 -5.97
C ILE A 511 31.54 18.03 -4.91
N ALA A 512 30.21 18.21 -4.90
CA ALA A 512 29.57 19.04 -3.89
C ALA A 512 29.75 18.45 -2.50
N GLN A 513 29.58 17.14 -2.34
CA GLN A 513 29.79 16.42 -1.07
C GLN A 513 31.26 16.44 -0.61
N GLU A 514 32.20 16.30 -1.54
CA GLU A 514 33.64 16.33 -1.23
C GLU A 514 34.10 17.72 -0.75
N ASN A 515 33.65 18.78 -1.41
CA ASN A 515 34.09 20.16 -1.13
C ASN A 515 33.39 20.80 0.08
N PHE A 516 32.21 20.30 0.47
CA PHE A 516 31.38 20.88 1.53
C PHE A 516 31.02 19.81 2.57
N LYS A 517 32.02 19.38 3.33
CA LYS A 517 31.91 18.25 4.29
C LYS A 517 30.98 18.51 5.48
N ASP A 518 30.76 19.79 5.83
CA ASP A 518 29.87 20.18 6.92
C ASP A 518 28.39 20.25 6.46
N ILE A 519 28.13 20.08 5.15
CA ILE A 519 26.78 20.04 4.62
C ILE A 519 26.29 18.60 4.57
N ASN A 520 25.15 18.35 5.20
CA ASN A 520 24.47 17.08 5.13
C ASN A 520 23.53 17.07 3.90
N PHE A 521 23.79 16.18 2.95
CA PHE A 521 22.97 15.97 1.75
C PHE A 521 22.02 14.81 1.99
N LYS A 522 20.74 15.12 2.22
CA LYS A 522 19.70 14.12 2.48
C LYS A 522 18.95 13.78 1.18
N PHE A 523 18.79 12.50 0.91
CA PHE A 523 18.03 11.98 -0.25
C PHE A 523 16.60 11.59 0.10
N THR A 524 16.25 11.70 1.35
CA THR A 524 14.90 11.53 1.87
C THR A 524 14.57 12.72 2.74
N SER A 525 13.33 13.16 2.69
CA SER A 525 12.80 14.08 3.68
C SER A 525 11.77 13.32 4.52
N GLU A 526 11.88 13.39 5.83
CA GLU A 526 10.78 13.01 6.71
C GLU A 526 9.75 14.15 6.72
N VAL A 527 8.49 13.78 6.50
CA VAL A 527 7.37 14.72 6.57
C VAL A 527 6.99 14.96 8.02
#